data_b816bcebbf0a7e17b9bc4616807f36e5
#
_entry.id   b816bcebbf0a7e17b9bc4616807f36e5
#
_cell.length_a   1.000
_cell.length_b   1.000
_cell.length_c   1.000
_cell.angle_alpha   90.00
_cell.angle_beta   90.00
_cell.angle_gamma   90.00
#
_symmetry.space_group_name_H-M   'P 1'
#
loop_
_entity.id
_entity.type
_entity.pdbx_description
1 polymer ?
#
loop_
_entity_poly.entity_id
_entity_poly.type
_entity_poly.pdbx_seq_one_letter_code
_entity_poly.pdbx_strand_id
1 'polypeptide(L)'
;MAQNDIGIDLGTTTIIIAQEGKGVVLNQPSVVAMDTRKKTVLEAGDKALAMVGRTPNYISAIFPLKDGVISDHTMTRELICRFVKQVYSSHMVKPRVAVCVPAAITLSL
;
A
#
# COMPACT_ATOMS: atom_id res chain seq x y z
N MET A 1 19.54 -13.54 10.61
CA MET A 1 18.56 -12.56 10.13
C MET A 1 17.98 -13.01 8.81
N ALA A 2 16.67 -13.00 8.67
CA ALA A 2 16.05 -13.47 7.44
C ALA A 2 16.31 -12.47 6.31
N GLN A 3 16.71 -12.97 5.13
CA GLN A 3 17.00 -12.09 3.98
C GLN A 3 15.76 -11.51 3.34
N ASN A 4 14.57 -11.88 3.82
CA ASN A 4 13.31 -11.40 3.30
C ASN A 4 12.59 -10.43 4.25
N ASP A 5 13.28 -9.90 5.26
CA ASP A 5 12.71 -8.88 6.12
C ASP A 5 12.36 -7.64 5.27
N ILE A 6 11.21 -7.06 5.56
CA ILE A 6 10.64 -5.96 4.78
C ILE A 6 10.44 -4.74 5.66
N GLY A 7 10.89 -3.60 5.16
CA GLY A 7 10.57 -2.30 5.76
C GLY A 7 9.62 -1.53 4.86
N ILE A 8 8.56 -0.98 5.44
CA ILE A 8 7.56 -0.21 4.70
C ILE A 8 7.55 1.21 5.22
N ASP A 9 7.72 2.17 4.31
CA ASP A 9 7.57 3.59 4.60
C ASP A 9 6.25 4.07 4.03
N LEU A 10 5.28 4.37 4.91
CA LEU A 10 3.96 4.84 4.53
C LEU A 10 3.99 6.36 4.40
N GLY A 11 4.09 6.84 3.18
CA GLY A 11 4.02 8.26 2.89
C GLY A 11 2.64 8.69 2.40
N THR A 12 2.36 9.98 2.51
CA THR A 12 1.10 10.56 2.05
C THR A 12 0.90 10.36 0.54
N THR A 13 1.99 10.48 -0.23
CA THR A 13 1.92 10.38 -1.69
C THR A 13 2.44 9.06 -2.22
N THR A 14 3.41 8.45 -1.53
CA THR A 14 4.04 7.20 -2.01
C THR A 14 4.25 6.22 -0.87
N ILE A 15 4.24 4.95 -1.23
CA ILE A 15 4.66 3.86 -0.34
C ILE A 15 5.94 3.27 -0.89
N ILE A 16 6.94 3.14 -0.03
CA ILE A 16 8.22 2.56 -0.40
C ILE A 16 8.42 1.30 0.43
N ILE A 17 8.77 0.21 -0.24
CA ILE A 17 9.13 -1.03 0.43
C ILE A 17 10.58 -1.34 0.14
N ALA A 18 11.34 -1.58 1.20
CA ALA A 18 12.72 -2.05 1.11
C ALA A 18 12.78 -3.47 1.65
N GLN A 19 13.62 -4.29 1.05
CA GLN A 19 13.83 -5.66 1.46
C GLN A 19 15.28 -5.87 1.86
N GLU A 20 15.48 -6.60 2.96
CA GLU A 20 16.81 -6.93 3.44
C GLU A 20 17.66 -7.54 2.31
N GLY A 21 18.83 -6.96 2.09
CA GLY A 21 19.75 -7.43 1.09
C GLY A 21 19.46 -7.00 -0.35
N LYS A 22 18.31 -6.39 -0.61
CA LYS A 22 17.93 -5.98 -1.98
C LYS A 22 17.71 -4.47 -2.13
N GLY A 23 17.56 -3.75 -1.01
CA GLY A 23 17.23 -2.34 -1.05
C GLY A 23 15.76 -2.09 -1.41
N VAL A 24 15.47 -0.97 -2.06
CA VAL A 24 14.10 -0.61 -2.43
C VAL A 24 13.61 -1.53 -3.54
N VAL A 25 12.53 -2.23 -3.27
CA VAL A 25 11.91 -3.19 -4.21
C VAL A 25 10.55 -2.74 -4.70
N LEU A 26 9.96 -1.70 -4.07
CA LEU A 26 8.68 -1.17 -4.50
C LEU A 26 8.61 0.32 -4.15
N ASN A 27 8.11 1.11 -5.09
CA ASN A 27 7.85 2.53 -4.90
C ASN A 27 6.59 2.85 -5.71
N GLN A 28 5.47 3.02 -5.01
CA GLN A 28 4.17 3.15 -5.63
C GLN A 28 3.39 4.29 -5.01
N PRO A 29 2.48 4.91 -5.77
CA PRO A 29 1.57 5.90 -5.18
C PRO A 29 0.69 5.30 -4.09
N SER A 30 0.44 6.09 -3.04
CA SER A 30 -0.42 5.69 -1.91
C SER A 30 -1.89 5.88 -2.27
N VAL A 31 -2.39 5.11 -3.22
CA VAL A 31 -3.75 5.25 -3.74
C VAL A 31 -4.34 3.89 -4.08
N VAL A 32 -5.64 3.75 -3.86
CA VAL A 32 -6.41 2.59 -4.32
C VAL A 32 -7.52 3.05 -5.24
N ALA A 33 -7.87 2.22 -6.21
CA ALA A 33 -9.06 2.41 -7.04
C ALA A 33 -10.14 1.48 -6.52
N MET A 34 -11.29 2.04 -6.20
CA MET A 34 -12.41 1.29 -5.63
C MET A 34 -13.63 1.38 -6.52
N ASP A 35 -14.30 0.26 -6.69
CA ASP A 35 -15.64 0.22 -7.28
C ASP A 35 -16.62 0.65 -6.19
N THR A 36 -17.20 1.85 -6.37
CA THR A 36 -18.09 2.42 -5.36
C THR A 36 -19.42 1.69 -5.25
N ARG A 37 -19.83 0.98 -6.29
CA ARG A 37 -21.08 0.21 -6.29
C ARG A 37 -20.92 -1.05 -5.45
N LYS A 38 -19.80 -1.75 -5.60
CA LYS A 38 -19.53 -3.01 -4.91
C LYS A 38 -18.70 -2.82 -3.65
N LYS A 39 -18.15 -1.63 -3.47
CA LYS A 39 -17.25 -1.30 -2.35
C LYS A 39 -16.06 -2.25 -2.29
N THR A 40 -15.50 -2.58 -3.46
CA THR A 40 -14.35 -3.46 -3.58
C THR A 40 -13.17 -2.71 -4.14
N VAL A 41 -11.97 -3.05 -3.65
CA VAL A 41 -10.73 -2.50 -4.19
C VAL A 41 -10.37 -3.26 -5.46
N LEU A 42 -10.18 -2.52 -6.54
CA LEU A 42 -9.84 -3.07 -7.85
C LEU A 42 -8.34 -3.12 -8.09
N GLU A 43 -7.65 -2.01 -7.81
CA GLU A 43 -6.22 -1.89 -8.02
C GLU A 43 -5.61 -0.95 -6.99
N ALA A 44 -4.28 -0.97 -6.91
CA ALA A 44 -3.52 -0.10 -6.02
C ALA A 44 -2.31 0.47 -6.76
N GLY A 45 -1.83 1.63 -6.33
CA GLY A 45 -0.63 2.24 -6.87
C GLY A 45 -0.81 2.77 -8.29
N ASP A 46 0.20 2.57 -9.13
CA ASP A 46 0.18 3.07 -10.51
C ASP A 46 -1.01 2.57 -11.30
N LYS A 47 -1.40 1.33 -11.10
CA LYS A 47 -2.56 0.77 -11.79
C LYS A 47 -3.85 1.46 -11.38
N ALA A 48 -3.95 1.84 -10.12
CA ALA A 48 -5.11 2.58 -9.63
C ALA A 48 -5.18 3.96 -10.28
N LEU A 49 -4.06 4.67 -10.36
CA LEU A 49 -4.03 5.97 -11.03
C LEU A 49 -4.40 5.86 -12.51
N ALA A 50 -3.95 4.80 -13.17
CA ALA A 50 -4.27 4.59 -14.58
C ALA A 50 -5.76 4.36 -14.82
N MET A 51 -6.48 3.81 -13.86
CA MET A 51 -7.91 3.58 -13.97
C MET A 51 -8.73 4.85 -13.80
N VAL A 52 -8.29 5.74 -12.91
CA VAL A 52 -9.06 6.94 -12.56
C VAL A 52 -9.08 7.91 -13.74
N GLY A 53 -10.26 8.40 -14.08
CA GLY A 53 -10.45 9.31 -15.20
C GLY A 53 -10.60 8.66 -16.56
N ARG A 54 -10.35 7.34 -16.66
CA ARG A 54 -10.50 6.60 -17.93
C ARG A 54 -11.60 5.56 -17.87
N THR A 55 -12.24 5.44 -16.75
CA THR A 55 -13.19 4.37 -16.45
C THR A 55 -14.52 4.96 -16.09
N PRO A 56 -15.56 4.13 -15.98
CA PRO A 56 -16.88 4.61 -15.55
C PRO A 56 -16.81 5.37 -14.24
N ASN A 57 -17.77 6.26 -14.03
CA ASN A 57 -17.77 7.17 -12.87
C ASN A 57 -17.97 6.48 -11.52
N TYR A 58 -18.22 5.18 -11.50
CA TYR A 58 -18.32 4.44 -10.25
C TYR A 58 -16.96 3.97 -9.72
N ILE A 59 -15.88 4.32 -10.39
CA ILE A 59 -14.54 4.01 -9.91
C ILE A 59 -13.93 5.27 -9.32
N SER A 60 -13.55 5.21 -8.05
CA SER A 60 -12.99 6.34 -7.32
C SER A 60 -11.58 6.06 -6.87
N ALA A 61 -10.76 7.10 -6.88
CA ALA A 61 -9.45 7.07 -6.25
C ALA A 61 -9.62 7.39 -4.78
N ILE A 62 -9.02 6.57 -3.92
CA ILE A 62 -9.01 6.80 -2.48
C ILE A 62 -7.55 6.91 -2.05
N PHE A 63 -7.24 7.99 -1.35
CA PHE A 63 -5.91 8.24 -0.78
C PHE A 63 -6.01 8.00 0.72
N PRO A 64 -5.63 6.81 1.20
CA PRO A 64 -5.87 6.44 2.61
C PRO A 64 -5.04 7.24 3.60
N LEU A 65 -3.93 7.85 3.13
CA LEU A 65 -3.06 8.68 3.96
C LEU A 65 -3.18 10.12 3.47
N LYS A 66 -3.75 10.99 4.30
CA LYS A 66 -3.92 12.40 4.00
C LYS A 66 -3.20 13.24 5.03
N ASP A 67 -2.41 14.21 4.57
CA ASP A 67 -1.73 15.17 5.44
C ASP A 67 -0.93 14.49 6.55
N GLY A 68 -0.28 13.37 6.22
CA GLY A 68 0.48 12.61 7.17
C GLY A 68 -0.34 11.80 8.16
N VAL A 69 -1.63 11.65 7.93
CA VAL A 69 -2.56 10.93 8.82
C VAL A 69 -3.26 9.80 8.06
N ILE A 70 -3.41 8.65 8.71
CA ILE A 70 -4.22 7.57 8.16
C ILE A 70 -5.68 7.98 8.29
N SER A 71 -6.32 8.28 7.14
CA SER A 71 -7.72 8.68 7.12
C SER A 71 -8.67 7.51 6.93
N ASP A 72 -8.15 6.39 6.42
CA ASP A 72 -8.94 5.18 6.20
C ASP A 72 -8.09 3.96 6.52
N HIS A 73 -8.33 3.35 7.68
CA HIS A 73 -7.54 2.21 8.13
C HIS A 73 -7.75 0.96 7.29
N THR A 74 -8.98 0.71 6.86
CA THR A 74 -9.30 -0.46 6.05
C THR A 74 -8.59 -0.39 4.69
N MET A 75 -8.63 0.77 4.04
CA MET A 75 -7.98 0.96 2.74
C MET A 75 -6.46 0.97 2.88
N THR A 76 -5.93 1.50 3.98
CA THR A 76 -4.49 1.46 4.25
C THR A 76 -4.01 0.02 4.39
N ARG A 77 -4.75 -0.80 5.14
CA ARG A 77 -4.43 -2.22 5.27
C ARG A 77 -4.46 -2.93 3.92
N GLU A 78 -5.50 -2.68 3.14
CA GLU A 78 -5.64 -3.28 1.81
C GLU A 78 -4.46 -2.90 0.92
N LEU A 79 -4.06 -1.65 0.95
CA LEU A 79 -2.95 -1.12 0.18
C LEU A 79 -1.64 -1.83 0.58
N ILE A 80 -1.37 -1.90 1.88
CA ILE A 80 -0.16 -2.56 2.40
C ILE A 80 -0.15 -4.03 2.02
N CYS A 81 -1.27 -4.73 2.21
CA CYS A 81 -1.35 -6.15 1.90
C CYS A 81 -1.10 -6.43 0.42
N ARG A 82 -1.64 -5.61 -0.47
CA ARG A 82 -1.43 -5.79 -1.90
C ARG A 82 0.03 -5.59 -2.28
N PHE A 83 0.68 -4.58 -1.74
CA PHE A 83 2.07 -4.30 -2.06
C PHE A 83 3.03 -5.32 -1.44
N VAL A 84 2.76 -5.77 -0.22
CA VAL A 84 3.56 -6.82 0.40
C VAL A 84 3.46 -8.11 -0.42
N LYS A 85 2.28 -8.44 -0.93
CA LYS A 85 2.11 -9.63 -1.77
C LYS A 85 2.87 -9.53 -3.08
N GLN A 86 3.08 -8.35 -3.61
CA GLN A 86 3.90 -8.17 -4.82
C GLN A 86 5.38 -8.46 -4.56
N VAL A 87 5.83 -8.14 -3.36
CA VAL A 87 7.23 -8.32 -2.96
C VAL A 87 7.48 -9.71 -2.41
N TYR A 88 6.53 -10.23 -1.64
CA TYR A 88 6.63 -11.50 -0.94
C TYR A 88 6.19 -12.65 -1.83
N SER A 89 7.09 -13.62 -2.02
CA SER A 89 6.76 -14.85 -2.72
C SER A 89 6.24 -15.90 -1.74
N SER A 90 5.23 -16.66 -2.13
CA SER A 90 4.70 -17.74 -1.31
C SER A 90 5.72 -18.84 -1.02
N HIS A 91 6.80 -18.90 -1.78
CA HIS A 91 7.89 -19.85 -1.57
C HIS A 91 8.91 -19.38 -0.54
N MET A 92 8.81 -18.13 -0.12
CA MET A 92 9.76 -17.56 0.84
C MET A 92 9.30 -17.82 2.26
N VAL A 93 10.25 -17.81 3.17
CA VAL A 93 9.94 -17.77 4.60
C VAL A 93 9.14 -16.50 4.85
N LYS A 94 8.10 -16.61 5.68
CA LYS A 94 7.25 -15.46 6.02
C LYS A 94 8.11 -14.30 6.52
N PRO A 95 7.99 -13.09 5.92
CA PRO A 95 8.86 -11.98 6.29
C PRO A 95 8.45 -11.35 7.61
N ARG A 96 9.42 -10.73 8.28
CA ARG A 96 9.12 -9.77 9.33
C ARG A 96 8.89 -8.43 8.66
N VAL A 97 7.87 -7.71 9.09
CA VAL A 97 7.49 -6.45 8.46
C VAL A 97 7.57 -5.33 9.49
N ALA A 98 8.43 -4.36 9.24
CA ALA A 98 8.50 -3.14 10.03
C ALA A 98 7.82 -2.02 9.24
N VAL A 99 6.90 -1.29 9.88
CA VAL A 99 6.15 -0.23 9.23
C VAL A 99 6.49 1.10 9.87
N CYS A 100 6.97 2.03 9.06
CA CYS A 100 7.18 3.42 9.45
C CYS A 100 5.94 4.22 9.06
N VAL A 101 5.32 4.84 10.05
CA VAL A 101 4.12 5.66 9.84
C VAL A 101 4.41 7.11 10.21
N PRO A 102 3.60 8.07 9.72
CA PRO A 102 3.74 9.46 10.15
C PRO A 102 3.65 9.59 11.68
N ALA A 103 4.44 10.49 12.23
CA ALA A 103 4.72 10.55 13.67
C ALA A 103 3.51 10.73 14.58
N ALA A 104 2.40 11.21 14.08
CA ALA A 104 1.21 11.50 14.88
C ALA A 104 0.24 10.33 14.98
N ILE A 105 0.62 9.13 14.51
CA ILE A 105 -0.32 8.02 14.33
C ILE A 105 0.11 6.80 15.10
N THR A 106 -0.86 6.16 15.76
CA THR A 106 -0.71 4.80 16.28
C THR A 106 -1.44 3.85 15.33
N LEU A 107 -0.73 2.89 14.79
CA LEU A 107 -1.29 1.92 13.86
C LEU A 107 -1.27 0.53 14.48
N SER A 108 -2.45 -0.09 14.57
CA SER A 108 -2.59 -1.50 14.94
C SER A 108 -2.88 -2.30 13.67
N LEU A 109 -1.96 -3.15 13.31
CA LEU A 109 -2.11 -4.04 12.18
C LEU A 109 -2.48 -5.46 12.61
#